data_53ae5a14488fbca035de371c2c7a69d4
#
_entry.id   53ae5a14488fbca035de371c2c7a69d4
#
_cell.length_a   1.000
_cell.length_b   1.000
_cell.length_c   1.000
_cell.angle_alpha   90.00
_cell.angle_beta   90.00
_cell.angle_gamma   90.00
#
_symmetry.space_group_name_H-M   'P 1'
#
loop_
_entity.id
_entity.type
_entity.pdbx_description
1 polymer ?
#
loop_
_entity_poly.entity_id
_entity_poly.type
_entity_poly.pdbx_seq_one_letter_code
_entity_poly.pdbx_strand_id
1 'polypeptide(L)'
;LAKLRPAFAKDGTVTAGNASGINDGAAAIVLMSGAEAARRNVTPLARIVSWATAGVDPAIMGTGPIPASRKALEKAGWTVDDLDLIEANEAFAAQACAVNKELGWDTDKVNVNGGAIALGHPIGASGARVLITLLYEMQRRDAKKGLATLCIGGGMGIAMCVERN
;
A
#
# COMPACT_ATOMS: atom_id res chain seq x y z
N LEU A 1 -19.92 -3.35 -15.84
CA LEU A 1 -19.79 -3.49 -14.39
C LEU A 1 -21.14 -3.43 -13.68
N ALA A 2 -22.03 -2.47 -13.99
CA ALA A 2 -23.32 -2.27 -13.33
C ALA A 2 -24.28 -3.48 -13.33
N LYS A 3 -24.07 -4.48 -14.18
CA LYS A 3 -24.88 -5.71 -14.26
C LYS A 3 -24.32 -6.88 -13.44
N LEU A 4 -23.15 -6.70 -12.81
CA LEU A 4 -22.53 -7.74 -12.00
C LEU A 4 -23.27 -7.87 -10.66
N ARG A 5 -23.40 -9.11 -10.20
CA ARG A 5 -24.04 -9.41 -8.92
C ARG A 5 -23.10 -9.07 -7.77
N PRO A 6 -23.61 -8.51 -6.66
CA PRO A 6 -22.85 -8.39 -5.42
C PRO A 6 -22.31 -9.74 -4.94
N ALA A 7 -21.07 -9.74 -4.46
CA ALA A 7 -20.38 -10.99 -4.06
C ALA A 7 -20.65 -11.40 -2.61
N PHE A 8 -20.93 -10.44 -1.71
CA PHE A 8 -20.99 -10.70 -0.27
C PHE A 8 -22.37 -10.42 0.34
N ALA A 9 -23.01 -9.33 -0.02
CA ALA A 9 -24.32 -8.96 0.49
C ALA A 9 -25.29 -8.73 -0.67
N LYS A 10 -26.56 -9.14 -0.52
CA LYS A 10 -27.56 -9.05 -1.60
C LYS A 10 -27.70 -7.65 -2.21
N ASP A 11 -27.61 -6.62 -1.35
CA ASP A 11 -27.70 -5.20 -1.72
C ASP A 11 -26.33 -4.50 -1.62
N GLY A 12 -25.23 -5.27 -1.67
CA GLY A 12 -23.87 -4.77 -1.55
C GLY A 12 -23.35 -4.17 -2.85
N THR A 13 -22.22 -3.47 -2.76
CA THR A 13 -21.56 -2.79 -3.89
C THR A 13 -20.33 -3.52 -4.41
N VAL A 14 -19.80 -4.50 -3.65
CA VAL A 14 -18.62 -5.27 -4.03
C VAL A 14 -19.01 -6.40 -4.97
N THR A 15 -18.42 -6.40 -6.16
CA THR A 15 -18.66 -7.38 -7.22
C THR A 15 -17.33 -7.95 -7.72
N ALA A 16 -17.36 -8.98 -8.54
CA ALA A 16 -16.16 -9.55 -9.19
C ALA A 16 -15.42 -8.54 -10.09
N GLY A 17 -16.08 -7.47 -10.53
CA GLY A 17 -15.47 -6.45 -11.41
C GLY A 17 -14.86 -5.25 -10.67
N ASN A 18 -15.03 -5.15 -9.35
CA ASN A 18 -14.46 -4.09 -8.52
C ASN A 18 -13.80 -4.63 -7.23
N ALA A 19 -13.36 -5.87 -7.30
CA ALA A 19 -12.56 -6.54 -6.30
C ALA A 19 -11.29 -7.08 -6.95
N SER A 20 -10.21 -7.20 -6.18
CA SER A 20 -8.98 -7.85 -6.65
C SER A 20 -9.21 -9.35 -6.89
N GLY A 21 -8.50 -9.91 -7.86
CA GLY A 21 -8.42 -11.37 -8.01
C GLY A 21 -7.55 -12.00 -6.93
N ILE A 22 -7.83 -13.26 -6.60
CA ILE A 22 -6.92 -14.08 -5.79
C ILE A 22 -5.93 -14.71 -6.77
N ASN A 23 -4.65 -14.41 -6.61
CA ASN A 23 -3.62 -14.76 -7.57
C ASN A 23 -2.44 -15.43 -6.88
N ASP A 24 -1.70 -16.23 -7.63
CA ASP A 24 -0.39 -16.70 -7.24
C ASP A 24 0.66 -15.64 -7.57
N GLY A 25 1.70 -15.55 -6.74
CA GLY A 25 2.79 -14.61 -6.96
C GLY A 25 3.87 -14.74 -5.90
N ALA A 26 5.06 -14.29 -6.24
CA ALA A 26 6.20 -14.21 -5.35
C ALA A 26 6.93 -12.89 -5.53
N ALA A 27 7.50 -12.38 -4.45
CA ALA A 27 8.33 -11.18 -4.46
C ALA A 27 9.42 -11.33 -3.39
N ALA A 28 10.59 -10.76 -3.63
CA ALA A 28 11.70 -10.78 -2.71
C ALA A 28 12.35 -9.40 -2.59
N ILE A 29 12.70 -9.03 -1.36
CA ILE A 29 13.39 -7.78 -1.04
C ILE A 29 14.60 -8.10 -0.18
N VAL A 30 15.75 -7.55 -0.53
CA VAL A 30 16.95 -7.63 0.30
C VAL A 30 16.97 -6.45 1.26
N LEU A 31 17.03 -6.74 2.56
CA LEU A 31 17.13 -5.74 3.62
C LEU A 31 18.51 -5.83 4.28
N MET A 32 19.08 -4.68 4.58
CA MET A 32 20.32 -4.60 5.36
C MET A 32 20.39 -3.27 6.11
N SER A 33 21.28 -3.19 7.10
CA SER A 33 21.55 -1.92 7.76
C SER A 33 22.32 -0.98 6.82
N GLY A 34 22.19 0.35 7.04
CA GLY A 34 22.98 1.33 6.29
C GLY A 34 24.49 1.11 6.41
N ALA A 35 24.97 0.68 7.59
CA ALA A 35 26.38 0.34 7.81
C ALA A 35 26.83 -0.85 6.94
N GLU A 36 25.98 -1.86 6.80
CA GLU A 36 26.29 -3.03 5.97
C GLU A 36 26.23 -2.67 4.47
N ALA A 37 25.29 -1.83 4.05
CA ALA A 37 25.24 -1.33 2.68
C ALA A 37 26.52 -0.57 2.32
N ALA A 38 26.98 0.32 3.20
CA ALA A 38 28.23 1.05 3.02
C ALA A 38 29.43 0.10 2.97
N ARG A 39 29.52 -0.89 3.88
CA ARG A 39 30.61 -1.88 3.91
C ARG A 39 30.69 -2.69 2.62
N ARG A 40 29.55 -3.00 2.01
CA ARG A 40 29.45 -3.75 0.74
C ARG A 40 29.49 -2.88 -0.50
N ASN A 41 29.57 -1.55 -0.34
CA ASN A 41 29.50 -0.59 -1.44
C ASN A 41 28.23 -0.80 -2.30
N VAL A 42 27.09 -1.05 -1.64
CA VAL A 42 25.78 -1.21 -2.28
C VAL A 42 24.97 0.08 -2.10
N THR A 43 24.43 0.61 -3.20
CA THR A 43 23.51 1.75 -3.15
C THR A 43 22.11 1.24 -2.86
N PRO A 44 21.49 1.61 -1.71
CA PRO A 44 20.11 1.24 -1.42
C PRO A 44 19.13 1.91 -2.41
N LEU A 45 18.04 1.21 -2.75
CA LEU A 45 16.94 1.82 -3.52
C LEU A 45 16.23 2.89 -2.70
N ALA A 46 16.07 2.66 -1.40
CA ALA A 46 15.54 3.62 -0.44
C ALA A 46 15.90 3.21 1.00
N ARG A 47 15.70 4.14 1.92
CA ARG A 47 15.77 3.93 3.37
C ARG A 47 14.36 3.76 3.93
N ILE A 48 14.15 2.77 4.79
CA ILE A 48 12.93 2.67 5.59
C ILE A 48 13.00 3.72 6.69
N VAL A 49 12.06 4.66 6.67
CA VAL A 49 11.97 5.76 7.65
C VAL A 49 11.16 5.34 8.87
N SER A 50 10.00 4.76 8.62
CA SER A 50 9.09 4.30 9.66
C SER A 50 8.17 3.19 9.15
N TRP A 51 7.55 2.48 10.08
CA TRP A 51 6.42 1.60 9.80
C TRP A 51 5.49 1.55 11.00
N ALA A 52 4.23 1.19 10.74
CA ALA A 52 3.25 0.98 11.79
C ALA A 52 2.22 -0.07 11.38
N THR A 53 1.71 -0.77 12.38
CA THR A 53 0.54 -1.63 12.28
C THR A 53 -0.60 -1.02 13.08
N ALA A 54 -1.83 -1.35 12.71
CA ALA A 54 -3.02 -0.95 13.43
C ALA A 54 -4.08 -2.03 13.37
N GLY A 55 -4.92 -2.13 14.43
CA GLY A 55 -6.11 -2.95 14.46
C GLY A 55 -7.35 -2.09 14.23
N VAL A 56 -8.34 -2.68 13.58
CA VAL A 56 -9.70 -2.12 13.39
C VAL A 56 -10.71 -3.24 13.60
N ASP A 57 -11.99 -2.90 13.69
CA ASP A 57 -13.05 -3.92 13.72
C ASP A 57 -12.94 -4.82 12.47
N PRO A 58 -12.93 -6.16 12.62
CA PRO A 58 -12.88 -7.10 11.50
C PRO A 58 -13.97 -6.87 10.44
N ALA A 59 -15.15 -6.39 10.84
CA ALA A 59 -16.25 -6.09 9.92
C ALA A 59 -15.90 -4.96 8.91
N ILE A 60 -14.97 -4.09 9.26
CA ILE A 60 -14.47 -2.99 8.43
C ILE A 60 -12.96 -3.11 8.17
N MET A 61 -12.45 -4.33 8.03
CA MET A 61 -11.01 -4.62 7.91
C MET A 61 -10.31 -3.79 6.83
N GLY A 62 -11.03 -3.43 5.76
CA GLY A 62 -10.51 -2.61 4.67
C GLY A 62 -10.07 -1.20 5.09
N THR A 63 -10.49 -0.74 6.26
CA THR A 63 -10.08 0.57 6.81
C THR A 63 -8.75 0.52 7.58
N GLY A 64 -8.17 -0.66 7.78
CA GLY A 64 -6.88 -0.84 8.48
C GLY A 64 -5.73 0.05 7.99
N PRO A 65 -5.59 0.32 6.67
CA PRO A 65 -4.60 1.27 6.15
C PRO A 65 -4.70 2.68 6.73
N ILE A 66 -5.89 3.14 7.12
CA ILE A 66 -6.10 4.51 7.62
C ILE A 66 -5.30 4.76 8.91
N PRO A 67 -5.57 4.05 10.03
CA PRO A 67 -4.79 4.26 11.25
C PRO A 67 -3.33 3.81 11.12
N ALA A 68 -3.02 2.82 10.27
CA ALA A 68 -1.65 2.39 10.05
C ALA A 68 -0.83 3.49 9.36
N SER A 69 -1.37 4.11 8.31
CA SER A 69 -0.70 5.19 7.57
C SER A 69 -0.52 6.44 8.45
N ARG A 70 -1.55 6.84 9.20
CA ARG A 70 -1.44 7.98 10.14
C ARG A 70 -0.31 7.77 11.15
N LYS A 71 -0.23 6.57 11.76
CA LYS A 71 0.85 6.23 12.71
C LYS A 71 2.23 6.17 12.05
N ALA A 72 2.34 5.66 10.82
CA ALA A 72 3.61 5.61 10.11
C ALA A 72 4.10 7.01 9.75
N LEU A 73 3.21 7.88 9.27
CA LEU A 73 3.51 9.28 8.97
C LEU A 73 3.94 10.04 10.23
N GLU A 74 3.19 9.91 11.33
CA GLU A 74 3.54 10.49 12.63
C GLU A 74 4.95 10.10 13.08
N LYS A 75 5.29 8.80 13.01
CA LYS A 75 6.64 8.32 13.34
C LYS A 75 7.72 8.83 12.41
N ALA A 76 7.40 9.10 11.15
CA ALA A 76 8.32 9.69 10.18
C ALA A 76 8.50 11.20 10.38
N GLY A 77 7.60 11.85 11.12
CA GLY A 77 7.49 13.30 11.19
C GLY A 77 6.99 13.93 9.90
N TRP A 78 6.18 13.18 9.13
CA TRP A 78 5.65 13.58 7.84
C TRP A 78 4.15 13.81 7.90
N THR A 79 3.68 14.64 6.98
CA THR A 79 2.27 14.80 6.66
C THR A 79 1.92 14.04 5.36
N VAL A 80 0.66 13.98 5.03
CA VAL A 80 0.20 13.40 3.75
C VAL A 80 0.73 14.21 2.56
N ASP A 81 0.83 15.53 2.71
CA ASP A 81 1.29 16.45 1.67
C ASP A 81 2.78 16.28 1.34
N ASP A 82 3.56 15.73 2.27
CA ASP A 82 4.98 15.41 2.04
C ASP A 82 5.21 14.25 1.07
N LEU A 83 4.17 13.43 0.81
CA LEU A 83 4.32 12.23 -0.01
C LEU A 83 4.35 12.57 -1.50
N ASP A 84 5.33 12.01 -2.20
CA ASP A 84 5.44 12.08 -3.65
C ASP A 84 4.67 10.95 -4.33
N LEU A 85 4.70 9.74 -3.76
CA LEU A 85 4.06 8.54 -4.29
C LEU A 85 3.49 7.66 -3.18
N ILE A 86 2.40 6.98 -3.51
CA ILE A 86 1.67 6.09 -2.59
C ILE A 86 1.32 4.80 -3.33
N GLU A 87 1.60 3.67 -2.72
CA GLU A 87 1.08 2.36 -3.12
C GLU A 87 0.13 1.85 -2.02
N ALA A 88 -1.16 1.92 -2.28
CA ALA A 88 -2.22 1.45 -1.39
C ALA A 88 -2.90 0.23 -2.03
N ASN A 89 -2.77 -0.94 -1.42
CA ASN A 89 -3.32 -2.16 -2.00
C ASN A 89 -4.84 -2.10 -2.12
N GLU A 90 -5.35 -2.40 -3.31
CA GLU A 90 -6.77 -2.42 -3.64
C GLU A 90 -7.35 -3.81 -3.48
N ALA A 91 -7.61 -4.25 -2.24
CA ALA A 91 -8.35 -5.50 -2.03
C ALA A 91 -9.77 -5.39 -2.63
N PHE A 92 -10.41 -4.24 -2.47
CA PHE A 92 -11.74 -3.89 -2.99
C PHE A 92 -11.77 -2.41 -3.37
N ALA A 93 -12.46 -2.04 -4.46
CA ALA A 93 -12.59 -0.64 -4.87
C ALA A 93 -13.28 0.22 -3.78
N ALA A 94 -14.32 -0.30 -3.14
CA ALA A 94 -15.01 0.39 -2.05
C ALA A 94 -14.06 0.71 -0.89
N GLN A 95 -13.18 -0.24 -0.54
CA GLN A 95 -12.14 -0.08 0.49
C GLN A 95 -11.10 0.97 0.05
N ALA A 96 -10.62 0.90 -1.19
CA ALA A 96 -9.63 1.87 -1.71
C ALA A 96 -10.21 3.30 -1.72
N CYS A 97 -11.46 3.47 -2.15
CA CYS A 97 -12.16 4.76 -2.10
C CYS A 97 -12.30 5.29 -0.67
N ALA A 98 -12.64 4.43 0.30
CA ALA A 98 -12.76 4.82 1.70
C ALA A 98 -11.41 5.29 2.27
N VAL A 99 -10.33 4.54 2.00
CA VAL A 99 -8.98 4.88 2.44
C VAL A 99 -8.52 6.21 1.84
N ASN A 100 -8.69 6.40 0.53
CA ASN A 100 -8.33 7.63 -0.17
C ASN A 100 -9.07 8.84 0.42
N LYS A 101 -10.38 8.70 0.64
CA LYS A 101 -11.23 9.77 1.22
C LYS A 101 -10.80 10.14 2.64
N GLU A 102 -10.58 9.15 3.49
CA GLU A 102 -10.27 9.37 4.91
C GLU A 102 -8.84 9.89 5.16
N LEU A 103 -7.89 9.54 4.31
CA LEU A 103 -6.52 10.05 4.40
C LEU A 103 -6.36 11.40 3.68
N GLY A 104 -7.25 11.73 2.74
CA GLY A 104 -7.25 13.02 2.05
C GLY A 104 -6.03 13.24 1.16
N TRP A 105 -5.33 12.19 0.76
CA TRP A 105 -4.17 12.31 -0.11
C TRP A 105 -4.57 12.54 -1.58
N ASP A 106 -3.62 13.04 -2.34
CA ASP A 106 -3.77 13.26 -3.77
C ASP A 106 -3.84 11.90 -4.50
N THR A 107 -4.97 11.59 -5.09
CA THR A 107 -5.21 10.32 -5.81
C THR A 107 -4.36 10.18 -7.07
N ASP A 108 -3.85 11.27 -7.64
CA ASP A 108 -2.94 11.24 -8.80
C ASP A 108 -1.55 10.68 -8.44
N LYS A 109 -1.25 10.61 -7.14
CA LYS A 109 -0.03 10.01 -6.59
C LYS A 109 -0.22 8.55 -6.15
N VAL A 110 -1.45 8.02 -6.20
CA VAL A 110 -1.80 6.68 -5.67
C VAL A 110 -1.83 5.65 -6.79
N ASN A 111 -1.11 4.53 -6.61
CA ASN A 111 -1.14 3.37 -7.52
C ASN A 111 -0.96 3.77 -8.99
N VAL A 112 -0.01 4.63 -9.26
CA VAL A 112 0.22 5.26 -10.58
C VAL A 112 0.55 4.27 -11.71
N ASN A 113 0.89 3.04 -11.35
CA ASN A 113 1.13 1.92 -12.30
C ASN A 113 -0.02 0.90 -12.30
N GLY A 114 -1.17 1.25 -11.74
CA GLY A 114 -2.29 0.35 -11.51
C GLY A 114 -2.23 -0.35 -10.16
N GLY A 115 -3.39 -0.69 -9.61
CA GLY A 115 -3.55 -1.37 -8.34
C GLY A 115 -3.96 -2.83 -8.48
N ALA A 116 -4.22 -3.49 -7.36
CA ALA A 116 -4.49 -4.92 -7.30
C ALA A 116 -5.76 -5.37 -8.05
N ILE A 117 -6.73 -4.49 -8.27
CA ILE A 117 -7.92 -4.81 -9.06
C ILE A 117 -7.54 -5.11 -10.51
N ALA A 118 -6.57 -4.36 -11.06
CA ALA A 118 -6.08 -4.56 -12.42
C ALA A 118 -4.97 -5.61 -12.50
N LEU A 119 -4.04 -5.60 -11.55
CA LEU A 119 -2.81 -6.40 -11.59
C LEU A 119 -2.96 -7.78 -10.92
N GLY A 120 -3.84 -7.89 -9.92
CA GLY A 120 -3.98 -9.07 -9.08
C GLY A 120 -3.48 -8.86 -7.64
N HIS A 121 -3.90 -9.76 -6.75
CA HIS A 121 -3.58 -9.72 -5.32
C HIS A 121 -3.03 -11.06 -4.83
N PRO A 122 -1.76 -11.35 -5.08
CA PRO A 122 -1.09 -12.52 -4.49
C PRO A 122 -0.89 -12.26 -3.00
N ILE A 123 -1.84 -12.68 -2.17
CA ILE A 123 -1.99 -12.28 -0.76
C ILE A 123 -0.68 -12.39 0.01
N GLY A 124 0.04 -13.51 -0.11
CA GLY A 124 1.32 -13.73 0.57
C GLY A 124 2.49 -12.90 0.04
N ALA A 125 2.39 -12.33 -1.17
CA ALA A 125 3.45 -11.53 -1.79
C ALA A 125 3.09 -10.04 -1.90
N SER A 126 1.83 -9.65 -1.72
CA SER A 126 1.36 -8.28 -2.00
C SER A 126 2.09 -7.22 -1.20
N GLY A 127 2.49 -7.48 0.05
CA GLY A 127 3.28 -6.53 0.84
C GLY A 127 4.60 -6.18 0.16
N ALA A 128 5.36 -7.18 -0.25
CA ALA A 128 6.60 -6.97 -1.00
C ALA A 128 6.33 -6.38 -2.39
N ARG A 129 5.29 -6.85 -3.09
CA ARG A 129 4.93 -6.38 -4.44
C ARG A 129 4.65 -4.87 -4.45
N VAL A 130 3.77 -4.36 -3.57
CA VAL A 130 3.45 -2.92 -3.54
C VAL A 130 4.68 -2.08 -3.18
N LEU A 131 5.50 -2.55 -2.24
CA LEU A 131 6.74 -1.85 -1.90
C LEU A 131 7.73 -1.82 -3.08
N ILE A 132 7.90 -2.92 -3.81
CA ILE A 132 8.76 -2.99 -4.98
C ILE A 132 8.25 -2.03 -6.08
N THR A 133 6.94 -2.02 -6.35
CA THR A 133 6.32 -1.09 -7.31
C THR A 133 6.62 0.36 -6.92
N LEU A 134 6.41 0.71 -5.64
CA LEU A 134 6.72 2.04 -5.10
C LEU A 134 8.18 2.42 -5.32
N LEU A 135 9.11 1.55 -4.93
CA LEU A 135 10.56 1.83 -5.00
C LEU A 135 11.04 2.10 -6.44
N TYR A 136 10.61 1.27 -7.40
CA TYR A 136 11.01 1.47 -8.80
C TYR A 136 10.33 2.69 -9.42
N GLU A 137 9.10 2.98 -9.05
CA GLU A 137 8.43 4.20 -9.52
C GLU A 137 9.05 5.47 -8.92
N MET A 138 9.42 5.43 -7.64
CA MET A 138 10.19 6.51 -7.02
C MET A 138 11.53 6.72 -7.72
N GLN A 139 12.20 5.64 -8.13
CA GLN A 139 13.43 5.73 -8.90
C GLN A 139 13.19 6.36 -10.28
N ARG A 140 12.15 5.94 -10.99
CA ARG A 140 11.82 6.41 -12.33
C ARG A 140 11.46 7.91 -12.38
N ARG A 141 10.78 8.41 -11.34
CA ARG A 141 10.33 9.81 -11.24
C ARG A 141 11.27 10.71 -10.44
N ASP A 142 12.34 10.18 -9.88
CA ASP A 142 13.20 10.85 -8.88
C ASP A 142 12.40 11.35 -7.65
N ALA A 143 11.30 10.64 -7.32
CA ALA A 143 10.51 10.90 -6.13
C ALA A 143 11.29 10.55 -4.85
N LYS A 144 11.10 11.32 -3.79
CA LYS A 144 11.89 11.22 -2.57
C LYS A 144 11.16 10.50 -1.44
N LYS A 145 9.89 10.80 -1.23
CA LYS A 145 9.10 10.27 -0.11
C LYS A 145 7.95 9.41 -0.61
N GLY A 146 7.90 8.18 -0.16
CA GLY A 146 6.86 7.22 -0.54
C GLY A 146 6.24 6.50 0.65
N LEU A 147 4.99 6.07 0.49
CA LEU A 147 4.26 5.26 1.46
C LEU A 147 3.64 4.05 0.78
N ALA A 148 3.85 2.88 1.36
CA ALA A 148 3.17 1.64 0.99
C ALA A 148 2.24 1.21 2.13
N THR A 149 1.00 0.80 1.81
CA THR A 149 0.03 0.37 2.82
C THR A 149 -0.90 -0.73 2.31
N LEU A 150 -1.36 -1.58 3.23
CA LEU A 150 -2.30 -2.67 2.94
C LEU A 150 -3.26 -2.87 4.12
N CYS A 151 -4.49 -3.29 3.81
CA CYS A 151 -5.36 -3.95 4.78
C CYS A 151 -5.00 -5.43 4.89
N ILE A 152 -5.30 -6.01 6.04
CA ILE A 152 -5.00 -7.41 6.37
C ILE A 152 -6.25 -8.03 6.98
N GLY A 153 -6.57 -9.26 6.57
CA GLY A 153 -7.70 -10.02 7.13
C GLY A 153 -7.63 -10.13 8.65
N GLY A 154 -8.80 -10.13 9.29
CA GLY A 154 -8.92 -10.10 10.76
C GLY A 154 -8.99 -8.69 11.36
N GLY A 155 -9.04 -7.64 10.55
CA GLY A 155 -9.15 -6.26 11.01
C GLY A 155 -7.81 -5.62 11.30
N MET A 156 -6.85 -5.73 10.39
CA MET A 156 -5.52 -5.16 10.56
C MET A 156 -5.12 -4.30 9.36
N GLY A 157 -4.17 -3.40 9.59
CA GLY A 157 -3.48 -2.64 8.55
C GLY A 157 -2.00 -2.50 8.85
N ILE A 158 -1.22 -2.32 7.80
CA ILE A 158 0.20 -1.99 7.87
C ILE A 158 0.53 -0.86 6.92
N ALA A 159 1.43 0.02 7.31
CA ALA A 159 1.99 1.05 6.46
C ALA A 159 3.50 1.20 6.69
N MET A 160 4.21 1.56 5.64
CA MET A 160 5.67 1.82 5.67
C MET A 160 5.97 3.09 4.89
N CYS A 161 6.75 3.98 5.50
CA CYS A 161 7.31 5.17 4.86
C CYS A 161 8.75 4.89 4.43
N VAL A 162 9.07 5.21 3.20
CA VAL A 162 10.41 5.05 2.60
C VAL A 162 10.89 6.37 1.99
N GLU A 163 12.20 6.59 2.00
CA GLU A 163 12.82 7.81 1.49
C GLU A 163 14.02 7.47 0.61
N ARG A 164 14.16 8.20 -0.49
CA ARG A 164 15.32 8.18 -1.37
C ARG A 164 16.12 9.49 -1.22
N ASN A 165 17.41 9.36 -1.32
CA ASN A 165 18.34 10.51 -1.37
C ASN A 165 18.23 11.27 -2.69
#